data_f3cd035bdec2710170be41926dca4772
#
_entry.id   f3cd035bdec2710170be41926dca4772
#
_cell.length_a   1.000
_cell.length_b   1.000
_cell.length_c   1.000
_cell.angle_alpha   90.00
_cell.angle_beta   90.00
_cell.angle_gamma   90.00
#
_symmetry.space_group_name_H-M   'P 1'
#
loop_
_entity.id
_entity.type
_entity.pdbx_description
1 polymer ?
#
loop_
_entity_poly.entity_id
_entity_poly.type
_entity_poly.pdbx_seq_one_letter_code
_entity_poly.pdbx_strand_id
1 'polypeptide(L)'
;MSFVDLNVQFSYRSDVDDIATDFLVPVLSESISYKRSVGYFSTSSLISLSVGLCKMAQNGGKVEIICSPQLSKEDIEAVNLGYKTREKAITEALTLSIAEPKDYYESERLNLIVTMIAMGILDIKIAFMETDTGINIYHEKIALFEDKYGNKIGFNGSLNESENGLKNNFESIDTYCSWKNESEEKRVERIEENFGKLWNDKTKKLRIVPFPKIVLDKLMTFKKGQVNFELDNEQYSNNGILKKDSIFHVPEDVTLREYQKDAVSGWINQNYQGIFSMSTGSGKSYTALACMVDLAKKLEEKLAVFIVCPYIHLVGQWEEDEVNWACTPIIAHSKSPDKNWEQTLIKAYKRFRNSEKPFVCITTNDTFASEKIQNIITRFNEEQNVLLIVDEAHNFGSKRLSELLPENIKYRIALSATIKRHMDKQGTDKPVSYTHLRAHETC
;
A
#
# COMPACT_ATOMS: atom_id res chain seq x y z
N MET A 1 20.90 1.79 -8.63
CA MET A 1 20.84 3.07 -7.88
C MET A 1 21.60 2.86 -6.59
N SER A 2 22.10 3.90 -5.94
CA SER A 2 22.75 3.81 -4.62
C SER A 2 21.72 4.14 -3.53
N PHE A 3 21.93 3.65 -2.31
CA PHE A 3 21.12 4.09 -1.16
C PHE A 3 21.20 5.59 -0.91
N VAL A 4 22.31 6.22 -1.29
CA VAL A 4 22.49 7.69 -1.19
C VAL A 4 21.49 8.45 -2.06
N ASP A 5 21.01 7.83 -3.13
CA ASP A 5 20.03 8.42 -4.06
C ASP A 5 18.58 8.24 -3.57
N LEU A 6 18.36 7.41 -2.52
CA LEU A 6 17.04 7.19 -1.94
C LEU A 6 16.72 8.27 -0.89
N ASN A 7 15.49 8.76 -0.90
CA ASN A 7 15.02 9.71 0.12
C ASN A 7 14.63 8.96 1.41
N VAL A 8 15.65 8.52 2.19
CA VAL A 8 15.41 7.82 3.45
C VAL A 8 15.17 8.83 4.56
N GLN A 9 13.94 8.79 5.14
CA GLN A 9 13.59 9.58 6.31
C GLN A 9 14.31 9.05 7.55
N PHE A 10 14.41 9.84 8.62
CA PHE A 10 15.03 9.41 9.88
C PHE A 10 14.10 8.52 10.73
N SER A 11 12.79 8.53 10.44
CA SER A 11 11.80 7.65 11.07
C SER A 11 10.59 7.45 10.18
N TYR A 12 9.90 6.33 10.37
CA TYR A 12 8.64 6.00 9.70
C TYR A 12 7.62 5.53 10.74
N ARG A 13 6.35 5.90 10.55
CA ARG A 13 5.26 5.57 11.46
C ARG A 13 4.04 5.14 10.67
N SER A 14 3.44 4.03 11.03
CA SER A 14 2.32 3.44 10.29
C SER A 14 1.01 4.24 10.32
N ASP A 15 0.92 5.33 11.13
CA ASP A 15 -0.19 6.27 11.09
C ASP A 15 -0.05 7.32 9.96
N VAL A 16 1.16 7.48 9.43
CA VAL A 16 1.51 8.46 8.39
C VAL A 16 2.04 7.77 7.15
N ASP A 17 2.91 6.76 7.33
CA ASP A 17 3.66 6.08 6.28
C ASP A 17 3.14 4.67 6.03
N ASP A 18 3.24 4.19 4.81
CA ASP A 18 3.23 2.76 4.52
C ASP A 18 4.67 2.25 4.54
N ILE A 19 5.11 1.73 5.71
CA ILE A 19 6.50 1.36 5.92
C ILE A 19 6.99 0.33 4.89
N ALA A 20 6.10 -0.54 4.39
CA ALA A 20 6.45 -1.50 3.36
C ALA A 20 6.76 -0.82 2.02
N THR A 21 5.85 0.01 1.51
CA THR A 21 6.00 0.66 0.20
C THR A 21 6.87 1.90 0.22
N ASP A 22 6.90 2.63 1.35
CA ASP A 22 7.63 3.90 1.45
C ASP A 22 9.10 3.72 1.83
N PHE A 23 9.44 2.58 2.46
CA PHE A 23 10.79 2.31 2.94
C PHE A 23 11.30 0.93 2.56
N LEU A 24 10.65 -0.17 3.00
CA LEU A 24 11.24 -1.51 2.89
C LEU A 24 11.44 -1.95 1.44
N VAL A 25 10.43 -1.82 0.58
CA VAL A 25 10.51 -2.26 -0.81
C VAL A 25 11.53 -1.46 -1.62
N PRO A 26 11.56 -0.10 -1.57
CA PRO A 26 12.60 0.68 -2.23
C PRO A 26 14.03 0.30 -1.80
N VAL A 27 14.26 0.17 -0.50
CA VAL A 27 15.58 -0.18 0.03
C VAL A 27 15.98 -1.60 -0.36
N LEU A 28 15.08 -2.59 -0.20
CA LEU A 28 15.32 -3.97 -0.62
C LEU A 28 15.65 -4.07 -2.12
N SER A 29 15.00 -3.28 -2.95
CA SER A 29 15.21 -3.31 -4.41
C SER A 29 16.62 -2.92 -4.83
N GLU A 30 17.32 -2.11 -4.04
CA GLU A 30 18.69 -1.69 -4.29
C GLU A 30 19.71 -2.45 -3.43
N SER A 31 19.25 -3.35 -2.56
CA SER A 31 20.11 -4.10 -1.63
C SER A 31 20.80 -5.29 -2.30
N ILE A 32 22.01 -5.62 -1.81
CA ILE A 32 22.68 -6.89 -2.03
C ILE A 32 22.81 -7.72 -0.73
N SER A 33 22.50 -7.14 0.41
CA SER A 33 22.44 -7.81 1.71
C SER A 33 21.29 -7.28 2.52
N TYR A 34 20.49 -8.19 3.09
CA TYR A 34 19.41 -7.89 4.03
C TYR A 34 19.52 -8.81 5.24
N LYS A 35 19.76 -8.23 6.39
CA LYS A 35 19.85 -8.93 7.67
C LYS A 35 18.72 -8.43 8.57
N ARG A 36 17.90 -9.36 9.07
CA ARG A 36 16.68 -9.01 9.79
C ARG A 36 16.48 -9.85 11.04
N SER A 37 16.19 -9.20 12.14
CA SER A 37 15.66 -9.82 13.35
C SER A 37 14.23 -9.37 13.59
N VAL A 38 13.30 -10.33 13.81
CA VAL A 38 11.88 -10.10 14.01
C VAL A 38 11.32 -10.87 15.19
N GLY A 39 10.28 -10.36 15.81
CA GLY A 39 9.62 -11.05 16.92
C GLY A 39 8.86 -12.30 16.48
N TYR A 40 8.27 -12.29 15.27
CA TYR A 40 7.48 -13.42 14.78
C TYR A 40 7.70 -13.61 13.27
N PHE A 41 7.68 -14.88 12.86
CA PHE A 41 7.71 -15.28 11.46
C PHE A 41 6.29 -15.47 10.92
N SER A 42 6.03 -15.01 9.70
CA SER A 42 4.86 -15.40 8.92
C SER A 42 5.17 -15.38 7.42
N THR A 43 4.58 -16.29 6.66
CA THR A 43 4.71 -16.31 5.20
C THR A 43 4.05 -15.10 4.56
N SER A 44 2.95 -14.60 5.11
CA SER A 44 2.24 -13.41 4.61
C SER A 44 3.10 -12.14 4.62
N SER A 45 3.99 -11.98 5.60
CA SER A 45 4.90 -10.84 5.66
C SER A 45 5.97 -10.90 4.57
N LEU A 46 6.53 -12.07 4.32
CA LEU A 46 7.49 -12.26 3.22
C LEU A 46 6.84 -12.03 1.86
N ILE A 47 5.58 -12.46 1.68
CA ILE A 47 4.79 -12.17 0.49
C ILE A 47 4.64 -10.66 0.28
N SER A 48 4.37 -9.88 1.32
CA SER A 48 4.25 -8.42 1.23
C SER A 48 5.54 -7.72 0.83
N LEU A 49 6.70 -8.31 1.11
CA LEU A 49 8.02 -7.78 0.75
C LEU A 49 8.61 -8.44 -0.50
N SER A 50 7.90 -9.39 -1.09
CA SER A 50 8.42 -10.26 -2.15
C SER A 50 8.97 -9.51 -3.36
N VAL A 51 8.41 -8.35 -3.69
CA VAL A 51 8.88 -7.50 -4.79
C VAL A 51 10.31 -7.00 -4.55
N GLY A 52 10.54 -6.37 -3.40
CA GLY A 52 11.88 -5.93 -3.02
C GLY A 52 12.85 -7.11 -2.92
N LEU A 53 12.42 -8.22 -2.32
CA LEU A 53 13.20 -9.45 -2.22
C LEU A 53 13.52 -10.07 -3.59
N CYS A 54 12.58 -10.03 -4.54
CA CYS A 54 12.79 -10.48 -5.91
C CYS A 54 13.90 -9.70 -6.60
N LYS A 55 13.86 -8.36 -6.54
CA LYS A 55 14.88 -7.50 -7.14
C LYS A 55 16.24 -7.68 -6.48
N MET A 56 16.25 -7.78 -5.17
CA MET A 56 17.47 -8.08 -4.43
C MET A 56 18.07 -9.42 -4.86
N ALA A 57 17.27 -10.47 -5.05
CA ALA A 57 17.73 -11.76 -5.57
C ALA A 57 18.30 -11.64 -6.99
N GLN A 58 17.66 -10.87 -7.86
CA GLN A 58 18.17 -10.57 -9.21
C GLN A 58 19.50 -9.82 -9.19
N ASN A 59 19.72 -8.97 -8.19
CA ASN A 59 20.98 -8.27 -7.95
C ASN A 59 22.09 -9.18 -7.35
N GLY A 60 21.82 -10.46 -7.14
CA GLY A 60 22.75 -11.41 -6.51
C GLY A 60 22.83 -11.27 -4.99
N GLY A 61 21.82 -10.66 -4.39
CA GLY A 61 21.77 -10.39 -2.96
C GLY A 61 21.45 -11.61 -2.11
N LYS A 62 21.68 -11.47 -0.79
CA LYS A 62 21.43 -12.51 0.22
C LYS A 62 20.60 -11.98 1.39
N VAL A 63 19.64 -12.79 1.86
CA VAL A 63 18.72 -12.49 2.96
C VAL A 63 19.03 -13.42 4.14
N GLU A 64 19.21 -12.84 5.33
CA GLU A 64 19.40 -13.56 6.58
C GLU A 64 18.35 -13.10 7.59
N ILE A 65 17.44 -14.00 8.01
CA ILE A 65 16.36 -13.70 8.94
C ILE A 65 16.53 -14.50 10.24
N ILE A 66 16.45 -13.81 11.38
CA ILE A 66 16.27 -14.40 12.69
C ILE A 66 14.87 -14.08 13.16
N CYS A 67 14.09 -15.10 13.51
CA CYS A 67 12.73 -14.93 14.00
C CYS A 67 12.46 -15.78 15.25
N SER A 68 11.47 -15.37 16.05
CA SER A 68 10.96 -16.18 17.17
C SER A 68 9.71 -16.95 16.72
N PRO A 69 9.49 -18.18 17.18
CA PRO A 69 8.21 -18.84 17.00
C PRO A 69 7.15 -18.14 17.85
N GLN A 70 5.92 -18.06 17.35
CA GLN A 70 4.80 -17.52 18.10
C GLN A 70 4.27 -18.57 19.08
N LEU A 71 4.93 -18.71 20.21
CA LEU A 71 4.54 -19.64 21.28
C LEU A 71 3.41 -19.03 22.12
N SER A 72 2.39 -19.83 22.41
CA SER A 72 1.37 -19.47 23.39
C SER A 72 1.91 -19.58 24.83
N LYS A 73 1.21 -19.00 25.79
CA LYS A 73 1.57 -19.16 27.21
C LYS A 73 1.52 -20.63 27.62
N GLU A 74 0.53 -21.35 27.15
CA GLU A 74 0.34 -22.79 27.39
C GLU A 74 1.48 -23.62 26.80
N ASP A 75 2.00 -23.25 25.60
CA ASP A 75 3.17 -23.90 25.00
C ASP A 75 4.41 -23.71 25.88
N ILE A 76 4.64 -22.48 26.33
CA ILE A 76 5.77 -22.13 27.18
C ILE A 76 5.69 -22.89 28.52
N GLU A 77 4.50 -22.92 29.16
CA GLU A 77 4.27 -23.65 30.38
C GLU A 77 4.46 -25.16 30.20
N ALA A 78 3.94 -25.75 29.12
CA ALA A 78 4.09 -27.17 28.82
C ALA A 78 5.55 -27.55 28.59
N VAL A 79 6.36 -26.72 27.99
CA VAL A 79 7.81 -26.92 27.84
C VAL A 79 8.50 -26.79 29.18
N ASN A 80 8.17 -25.79 30.00
CA ASN A 80 8.79 -25.53 31.29
C ASN A 80 8.47 -26.63 32.32
N LEU A 81 7.30 -27.25 32.20
CA LEU A 81 6.88 -28.38 33.03
C LEU A 81 7.35 -29.75 32.49
N GLY A 82 8.02 -29.77 31.33
CA GLY A 82 8.53 -31.01 30.73
C GLY A 82 7.47 -31.86 30.00
N TYR A 83 6.26 -31.37 29.81
CA TYR A 83 5.19 -32.07 29.06
C TYR A 83 5.36 -32.03 27.56
N LYS A 84 6.14 -31.08 27.06
CA LYS A 84 6.40 -30.87 25.63
C LYS A 84 7.89 -30.60 25.41
N THR A 85 8.48 -31.18 24.35
CA THR A 85 9.85 -30.83 24.00
C THR A 85 9.90 -29.46 23.34
N ARG A 86 11.02 -28.73 23.52
CA ARG A 86 11.27 -27.41 22.86
C ARG A 86 11.09 -27.51 21.37
N GLU A 87 11.69 -28.52 20.76
CA GLU A 87 11.65 -28.75 19.32
C GLU A 87 10.22 -28.92 18.80
N LYS A 88 9.42 -29.71 19.52
CA LYS A 88 8.01 -29.94 19.16
C LYS A 88 7.19 -28.65 19.27
N ALA A 89 7.34 -27.86 20.34
CA ALA A 89 6.64 -26.60 20.52
C ALA A 89 6.99 -25.60 19.42
N ILE A 90 8.27 -25.44 19.10
CA ILE A 90 8.76 -24.57 18.05
C ILE A 90 8.23 -25.01 16.67
N THR A 91 8.30 -26.30 16.37
CA THR A 91 7.85 -26.85 15.08
C THR A 91 6.34 -26.66 14.89
N GLU A 92 5.53 -26.91 15.89
CA GLU A 92 4.07 -26.71 15.82
C GLU A 92 3.72 -25.24 15.63
N ALA A 93 4.31 -24.32 16.42
CA ALA A 93 4.07 -22.90 16.30
C ALA A 93 4.44 -22.35 14.91
N LEU A 94 5.59 -22.75 14.38
CA LEU A 94 6.01 -22.34 13.04
C LEU A 94 5.15 -22.96 11.94
N THR A 95 4.69 -24.19 12.11
CA THR A 95 3.79 -24.84 11.16
C THR A 95 2.45 -24.12 11.04
N LEU A 96 1.94 -23.56 12.15
CA LEU A 96 0.73 -22.74 12.19
C LEU A 96 0.92 -21.36 11.54
N SER A 97 2.14 -20.83 11.51
CA SER A 97 2.45 -19.54 10.90
C SER A 97 2.60 -19.59 9.37
N ILE A 98 2.56 -20.78 8.77
CA ILE A 98 2.50 -20.96 7.32
C ILE A 98 1.05 -20.88 6.87
N ALA A 99 0.68 -19.75 6.27
CA ALA A 99 -0.65 -19.56 5.68
C ALA A 99 -0.71 -20.16 4.27
N GLU A 100 -1.85 -20.77 3.92
CA GLU A 100 -2.16 -21.12 2.54
C GLU A 100 -2.39 -19.84 1.73
N PRO A 101 -1.88 -19.76 0.48
CA PRO A 101 -2.09 -18.60 -0.37
C PRO A 101 -3.57 -18.47 -0.73
N LYS A 102 -4.10 -17.25 -0.66
CA LYS A 102 -5.53 -16.94 -0.88
C LYS A 102 -5.90 -16.90 -2.35
N ASP A 103 -4.95 -16.58 -3.21
CA ASP A 103 -5.13 -16.41 -4.65
C ASP A 103 -3.90 -16.82 -5.46
N TYR A 104 -3.99 -16.67 -6.78
CA TYR A 104 -2.90 -16.99 -7.69
C TYR A 104 -1.66 -16.11 -7.41
N TYR A 105 -1.85 -14.84 -7.12
CA TYR A 105 -0.76 -13.91 -6.86
C TYR A 105 0.02 -14.28 -5.59
N GLU A 106 -0.65 -14.46 -4.46
CA GLU A 106 -0.01 -14.93 -3.22
C GLU A 106 0.71 -16.27 -3.43
N SER A 107 0.15 -17.16 -4.25
CA SER A 107 0.75 -18.46 -4.59
C SER A 107 2.06 -18.31 -5.39
N GLU A 108 2.13 -17.40 -6.35
CA GLU A 108 3.37 -17.13 -7.11
C GLU A 108 4.42 -16.45 -6.23
N ARG A 109 4.01 -15.56 -5.34
CA ARG A 109 4.91 -14.90 -4.37
C ARG A 109 5.48 -15.89 -3.37
N LEU A 110 4.66 -16.81 -2.87
CA LEU A 110 5.12 -17.86 -1.98
C LEU A 110 6.09 -18.82 -2.71
N ASN A 111 5.82 -19.14 -3.98
CA ASN A 111 6.75 -19.89 -4.83
C ASN A 111 8.11 -19.19 -4.96
N LEU A 112 8.14 -17.87 -5.17
CA LEU A 112 9.38 -17.09 -5.20
C LEU A 112 10.15 -17.22 -3.87
N ILE A 113 9.50 -16.98 -2.73
CA ILE A 113 10.12 -17.06 -1.41
C ILE A 113 10.71 -18.45 -1.15
N VAL A 114 9.95 -19.49 -1.45
CA VAL A 114 10.38 -20.89 -1.27
C VAL A 114 11.53 -21.23 -2.21
N THR A 115 11.54 -20.68 -3.42
CA THR A 115 12.65 -20.85 -4.37
C THR A 115 13.91 -20.15 -3.86
N MET A 116 13.81 -18.94 -3.30
CA MET A 116 14.94 -18.25 -2.66
C MET A 116 15.53 -19.07 -1.51
N ILE A 117 14.68 -19.70 -0.68
CA ILE A 117 15.15 -20.61 0.37
C ILE A 117 15.89 -21.82 -0.25
N ALA A 118 15.31 -22.45 -1.26
CA ALA A 118 15.90 -23.61 -1.92
C ALA A 118 17.25 -23.31 -2.59
N MET A 119 17.43 -22.07 -3.07
CA MET A 119 18.68 -21.60 -3.69
C MET A 119 19.71 -21.10 -2.67
N GLY A 120 19.38 -21.05 -1.37
CA GLY A 120 20.25 -20.49 -0.33
C GLY A 120 20.41 -18.97 -0.39
N ILE A 121 19.53 -18.27 -1.09
CA ILE A 121 19.45 -16.81 -1.14
C ILE A 121 18.81 -16.27 0.13
N LEU A 122 17.76 -16.94 0.62
CA LEU A 122 17.08 -16.64 1.87
C LEU A 122 17.38 -17.74 2.91
N ASP A 123 18.04 -17.36 4.00
CA ASP A 123 18.31 -18.24 5.15
C ASP A 123 17.54 -17.75 6.38
N ILE A 124 16.92 -18.68 7.12
CA ILE A 124 16.10 -18.37 8.28
C ILE A 124 16.59 -19.17 9.47
N LYS A 125 16.77 -18.49 10.60
CA LYS A 125 17.12 -19.11 11.90
C LYS A 125 16.10 -18.75 12.96
N ILE A 126 15.95 -19.61 13.95
CA ILE A 126 15.02 -19.45 15.05
C ILE A 126 15.75 -19.02 16.30
N ALA A 127 15.26 -17.94 16.93
CA ALA A 127 15.75 -17.43 18.20
C ALA A 127 14.75 -17.66 19.33
N PHE A 128 15.24 -18.07 20.50
CA PHE A 128 14.49 -18.10 21.75
C PHE A 128 15.42 -17.83 22.92
N MET A 129 14.87 -17.33 24.03
CA MET A 129 15.61 -17.19 25.26
C MET A 129 15.63 -18.54 25.99
N GLU A 130 16.81 -18.95 26.44
CA GLU A 130 16.99 -20.13 27.30
C GLU A 130 16.97 -19.68 28.74
N THR A 131 16.15 -20.34 29.55
CA THR A 131 16.07 -20.15 31.01
C THR A 131 16.41 -21.44 31.72
N ASP A 132 16.71 -21.36 33.02
CA ASP A 132 17.06 -22.56 33.83
C ASP A 132 15.96 -23.61 33.81
N THR A 133 14.70 -23.23 33.61
CA THR A 133 13.53 -24.11 33.67
C THR A 133 12.86 -24.33 32.30
N GLY A 134 13.30 -23.64 31.21
CA GLY A 134 12.62 -23.80 29.93
C GLY A 134 13.03 -22.76 28.89
N ILE A 135 12.03 -22.20 28.23
CA ILE A 135 12.21 -21.19 27.16
C ILE A 135 11.35 -19.96 27.39
N ASN A 136 11.75 -18.86 26.76
CA ASN A 136 10.99 -17.63 26.68
C ASN A 136 11.12 -17.00 25.28
N ILE A 137 10.30 -15.99 24.98
CA ILE A 137 10.19 -15.35 23.68
C ILE A 137 11.37 -14.41 23.43
N TYR A 138 11.93 -14.46 22.22
CA TYR A 138 12.81 -13.42 21.66
C TYR A 138 11.98 -12.38 20.93
N HIS A 139 12.27 -11.07 21.13
CA HIS A 139 11.38 -10.01 20.65
C HIS A 139 12.11 -8.76 20.15
N GLU A 140 13.38 -8.85 19.75
CA GLU A 140 14.11 -7.73 19.16
C GLU A 140 13.72 -7.55 17.69
N LYS A 141 13.70 -6.31 17.22
CA LYS A 141 13.36 -5.94 15.84
C LYS A 141 14.38 -4.96 15.31
N ILE A 142 15.35 -5.49 14.63
CA ILE A 142 16.40 -4.73 13.95
C ILE A 142 16.51 -5.17 12.50
N ALA A 143 16.97 -4.28 11.63
CA ALA A 143 17.37 -4.62 10.28
C ALA A 143 18.63 -3.91 9.86
N LEU A 144 19.33 -4.52 8.92
CA LEU A 144 20.50 -3.96 8.25
C LEU A 144 20.41 -4.28 6.77
N PHE A 145 20.54 -3.27 5.94
CA PHE A 145 20.61 -3.36 4.49
C PHE A 145 21.99 -2.89 4.02
N GLU A 146 22.46 -3.43 2.92
CA GLU A 146 23.69 -3.00 2.28
C GLU A 146 23.50 -2.96 0.77
N ASP A 147 23.90 -1.86 0.13
CA ASP A 147 23.91 -1.73 -1.33
C ASP A 147 25.24 -2.21 -1.94
N LYS A 148 25.30 -2.30 -3.27
CA LYS A 148 26.51 -2.74 -4.00
C LYS A 148 27.71 -1.78 -3.88
N TYR A 149 27.53 -0.61 -3.30
CA TYR A 149 28.58 0.38 -3.07
C TYR A 149 29.09 0.38 -1.63
N GLY A 150 28.55 -0.48 -0.76
CA GLY A 150 28.90 -0.60 0.65
C GLY A 150 28.20 0.41 1.56
N ASN A 151 27.23 1.18 1.04
CA ASN A 151 26.39 2.01 1.90
C ASN A 151 25.44 1.12 2.69
N LYS A 152 25.23 1.47 3.95
CA LYS A 152 24.39 0.67 4.85
C LYS A 152 23.26 1.52 5.44
N ILE A 153 22.07 0.91 5.55
CA ILE A 153 20.94 1.44 6.28
C ILE A 153 20.61 0.46 7.39
N GLY A 154 20.57 0.95 8.63
CA GLY A 154 20.05 0.19 9.77
C GLY A 154 18.75 0.76 10.26
N PHE A 155 17.89 -0.07 10.86
CA PHE A 155 16.79 0.43 11.66
C PHE A 155 16.55 -0.42 12.92
N ASN A 156 15.91 0.20 13.90
CA ASN A 156 15.30 -0.46 15.04
C ASN A 156 13.92 0.15 15.33
N GLY A 157 13.05 -0.61 15.98
CA GLY A 157 11.70 -0.14 16.30
C GLY A 157 10.75 -1.26 16.72
N SER A 158 9.46 -1.02 16.55
CA SER A 158 8.42 -1.98 16.94
C SER A 158 8.02 -2.93 15.80
N LEU A 159 8.38 -2.63 14.55
CA LEU A 159 7.89 -3.30 13.35
C LEU A 159 8.15 -4.81 13.35
N ASN A 160 7.08 -5.59 13.39
CA ASN A 160 7.11 -7.01 13.07
C ASN A 160 6.76 -7.23 11.60
N GLU A 161 7.46 -8.15 10.96
CA GLU A 161 7.07 -8.66 9.65
C GLU A 161 5.92 -9.67 9.82
N SER A 162 4.76 -9.18 10.21
CA SER A 162 3.50 -9.90 10.22
C SER A 162 2.47 -9.11 9.43
N GLU A 163 1.46 -9.77 8.86
CA GLU A 163 0.38 -9.09 8.15
C GLU A 163 -0.28 -8.01 9.03
N ASN A 164 -0.43 -8.29 10.31
CA ASN A 164 -0.91 -7.33 11.30
C ASN A 164 0.08 -6.19 11.54
N GLY A 165 1.38 -6.46 11.61
CA GLY A 165 2.42 -5.43 11.81
C GLY A 165 2.53 -4.48 10.63
N LEU A 166 2.43 -4.99 9.40
CA LEU A 166 2.55 -4.17 8.20
C LEU A 166 1.25 -3.42 7.85
N LYS A 167 0.07 -3.92 8.24
CA LYS A 167 -1.23 -3.36 7.83
C LYS A 167 -2.11 -2.86 8.96
N ASN A 168 -2.09 -3.49 10.14
CA ASN A 168 -3.13 -3.31 11.17
C ASN A 168 -2.64 -2.77 12.50
N ASN A 169 -1.35 -2.94 12.86
CA ASN A 169 -0.80 -2.44 14.11
C ASN A 169 -0.23 -1.04 13.93
N PHE A 170 -0.18 -0.30 15.04
CA PHE A 170 0.61 0.91 15.11
C PHE A 170 2.09 0.54 15.30
N GLU A 171 2.91 0.82 14.28
CA GLU A 171 4.33 0.51 14.27
C GLU A 171 5.15 1.77 14.00
N SER A 172 6.35 1.81 14.54
CA SER A 172 7.33 2.86 14.27
C SER A 172 8.74 2.29 14.17
N ILE A 173 9.54 2.88 13.31
CA ILE A 173 10.95 2.56 13.17
C ILE A 173 11.78 3.84 13.09
N ASP A 174 12.98 3.80 13.66
CA ASP A 174 14.02 4.82 13.49
C ASP A 174 15.11 4.26 12.57
N THR A 175 15.49 5.01 11.55
CA THR A 175 16.45 4.62 10.52
C THR A 175 17.77 5.36 10.69
N TYR A 176 18.85 4.70 10.33
CA TYR A 176 20.22 5.23 10.41
C TYR A 176 20.94 4.93 9.10
N CYS A 177 21.62 5.92 8.52
CA CYS A 177 22.32 5.80 7.24
C CYS A 177 23.83 6.00 7.47
N SER A 178 24.65 5.03 7.07
CA SER A 178 26.11 5.04 7.33
C SER A 178 26.84 6.26 6.74
N TRP A 179 26.27 6.90 5.72
CA TRP A 179 26.90 8.04 5.01
C TRP A 179 26.46 9.42 5.51
N LYS A 180 25.45 9.51 6.40
CA LYS A 180 24.93 10.83 6.80
C LYS A 180 25.83 11.56 7.79
N ASN A 181 26.28 10.88 8.85
CA ASN A 181 27.18 11.41 9.85
C ASN A 181 27.78 10.30 10.73
N GLU A 182 28.85 10.61 11.48
CA GLU A 182 29.57 9.65 12.34
C GLU A 182 28.68 8.99 13.40
N SER A 183 27.67 9.69 13.93
CA SER A 183 26.78 9.11 14.94
C SER A 183 25.86 8.04 14.34
N GLU A 184 25.34 8.26 13.13
CA GLU A 184 24.53 7.27 12.42
C GLU A 184 25.40 6.10 11.95
N GLU A 185 26.59 6.35 11.43
CA GLU A 185 27.55 5.31 11.06
C GLU A 185 27.83 4.35 12.22
N LYS A 186 28.17 4.88 13.40
CA LYS A 186 28.40 4.07 14.61
C LYS A 186 27.16 3.27 15.04
N ARG A 187 25.94 3.81 14.83
CA ARG A 187 24.70 3.06 15.10
C ARG A 187 24.52 1.90 14.14
N VAL A 188 24.78 2.11 12.86
CA VAL A 188 24.74 1.07 11.82
C VAL A 188 25.77 -0.02 12.11
N GLU A 189 27.00 0.34 12.43
CA GLU A 189 28.05 -0.61 12.84
C GLU A 189 27.62 -1.44 14.06
N ARG A 190 26.99 -0.80 15.04
CA ARG A 190 26.50 -1.49 16.24
C ARG A 190 25.39 -2.48 15.94
N ILE A 191 24.45 -2.13 15.03
CA ILE A 191 23.41 -3.04 14.55
C ILE A 191 24.06 -4.25 13.85
N GLU A 192 25.04 -4.00 12.99
CA GLU A 192 25.76 -5.07 12.27
C GLU A 192 26.49 -6.02 13.22
N GLU A 193 27.24 -5.47 14.19
CA GLU A 193 27.94 -6.25 15.21
C GLU A 193 26.97 -7.12 16.04
N ASN A 194 25.85 -6.53 16.47
CA ASN A 194 24.85 -7.23 17.26
C ASN A 194 24.20 -8.35 16.44
N PHE A 195 23.78 -8.07 15.20
CA PHE A 195 23.23 -9.10 14.32
C PHE A 195 24.22 -10.23 14.06
N GLY A 196 25.51 -9.91 13.83
CA GLY A 196 26.55 -10.90 13.66
C GLY A 196 26.75 -11.81 14.87
N LYS A 197 26.63 -11.26 16.09
CA LYS A 197 26.66 -12.07 17.33
C LYS A 197 25.42 -12.96 17.44
N LEU A 198 24.25 -12.44 17.11
CA LEU A 198 23.00 -13.21 17.07
C LEU A 198 23.10 -14.35 16.06
N TRP A 199 23.44 -14.05 14.82
CA TRP A 199 23.50 -15.03 13.74
C TRP A 199 24.42 -16.22 14.05
N ASN A 200 25.48 -15.98 14.78
CA ASN A 200 26.48 -16.96 15.15
C ASN A 200 26.27 -17.60 16.55
N ASP A 201 25.08 -17.46 17.14
CA ASP A 201 24.74 -18.00 18.48
C ASP A 201 25.73 -17.57 19.59
N LYS A 202 26.22 -16.31 19.50
CA LYS A 202 27.19 -15.74 20.46
C LYS A 202 26.57 -14.76 21.46
N THR A 203 25.24 -14.62 21.45
CA THR A 203 24.52 -13.72 22.36
C THR A 203 24.12 -14.48 23.64
N LYS A 204 24.55 -13.96 24.79
CA LYS A 204 24.26 -14.56 26.09
C LYS A 204 22.74 -14.69 26.32
N LYS A 205 22.30 -15.84 26.88
CA LYS A 205 20.92 -16.18 27.22
C LYS A 205 19.99 -16.35 25.99
N LEU A 206 20.51 -16.24 24.79
CA LEU A 206 19.79 -16.53 23.55
C LEU A 206 20.36 -17.78 22.91
N ARG A 207 19.48 -18.55 22.30
CA ARG A 207 19.84 -19.71 21.45
C ARG A 207 19.33 -19.46 20.06
N ILE A 208 20.20 -19.67 19.09
CA ILE A 208 19.88 -19.59 17.68
C ILE A 208 20.02 -20.98 17.08
N VAL A 209 18.93 -21.48 16.52
CA VAL A 209 18.90 -22.80 15.90
C VAL A 209 18.47 -22.72 14.44
N PRO A 210 18.88 -23.68 13.60
CA PRO A 210 18.39 -23.76 12.22
C PRO A 210 16.86 -23.83 12.15
N PHE A 211 16.29 -23.40 11.06
CA PHE A 211 14.86 -23.54 10.78
C PHE A 211 14.49 -25.03 10.73
N PRO A 212 13.42 -25.49 11.42
CA PRO A 212 13.08 -26.91 11.53
C PRO A 212 12.79 -27.53 10.16
N LYS A 213 13.41 -28.68 9.89
CA LYS A 213 13.29 -29.36 8.61
C LYS A 213 11.84 -29.69 8.23
N ILE A 214 11.02 -30.13 9.19
CA ILE A 214 9.61 -30.45 8.97
C ILE A 214 8.83 -29.22 8.47
N VAL A 215 9.12 -28.05 9.02
CA VAL A 215 8.50 -26.78 8.61
C VAL A 215 9.00 -26.38 7.22
N LEU A 216 10.29 -26.56 6.96
CA LEU A 216 10.89 -26.33 5.65
C LEU A 216 10.27 -27.25 4.58
N ASP A 217 10.11 -28.53 4.87
CA ASP A 217 9.50 -29.50 3.96
C ASP A 217 8.04 -29.10 3.63
N LYS A 218 7.28 -28.60 4.61
CA LYS A 218 5.95 -28.02 4.36
C LYS A 218 6.01 -26.80 3.45
N LEU A 219 6.95 -25.86 3.68
CA LEU A 219 7.14 -24.71 2.80
C LEU A 219 7.49 -25.15 1.38
N MET A 220 8.33 -26.18 1.22
CA MET A 220 8.72 -26.70 -0.10
C MET A 220 7.56 -27.27 -0.93
N THR A 221 6.42 -27.61 -0.31
CA THR A 221 5.21 -28.03 -1.05
C THR A 221 4.64 -26.92 -1.93
N PHE A 222 4.91 -25.66 -1.62
CA PHE A 222 4.48 -24.51 -2.42
C PHE A 222 5.44 -24.17 -3.56
N LYS A 223 6.58 -24.88 -3.69
CA LYS A 223 7.53 -24.65 -4.78
C LYS A 223 6.96 -25.15 -6.09
N LYS A 224 6.88 -24.26 -7.08
CA LYS A 224 6.53 -24.55 -8.46
C LYS A 224 7.79 -24.64 -9.32
N GLY A 225 7.68 -25.19 -10.55
CA GLY A 225 8.84 -25.43 -11.41
C GLY A 225 9.56 -24.17 -11.89
N GLN A 226 8.83 -23.09 -12.16
CA GLN A 226 9.38 -21.80 -12.59
C GLN A 226 8.88 -20.68 -11.70
N VAL A 227 9.73 -19.67 -11.50
CA VAL A 227 9.36 -18.43 -10.81
C VAL A 227 9.02 -17.39 -11.87
N ASN A 228 7.84 -16.82 -11.79
CA ASN A 228 7.46 -15.70 -12.64
C ASN A 228 7.98 -14.38 -12.03
N PHE A 229 9.16 -13.95 -12.49
CA PHE A 229 9.76 -12.68 -12.07
C PHE A 229 9.06 -11.46 -12.67
N GLU A 230 8.27 -11.65 -13.73
CA GLU A 230 7.57 -10.55 -14.41
C GLU A 230 6.22 -10.22 -13.78
N LEU A 231 5.67 -11.12 -12.97
CA LEU A 231 4.44 -10.89 -12.23
C LEU A 231 4.51 -9.58 -11.40
N ASP A 232 5.71 -9.23 -10.95
CA ASP A 232 6.00 -8.02 -10.21
C ASP A 232 6.04 -6.78 -11.11
N ASN A 233 6.50 -6.95 -12.34
CA ASN A 233 6.54 -5.85 -13.30
C ASN A 233 5.13 -5.47 -13.78
N GLU A 234 4.22 -6.44 -13.91
CA GLU A 234 2.83 -6.18 -14.28
C GLU A 234 2.03 -5.52 -13.15
N GLN A 235 2.18 -5.96 -11.90
CA GLN A 235 1.46 -5.37 -10.76
C GLN A 235 2.16 -4.15 -10.15
N TYR A 236 3.49 -4.03 -10.27
CA TYR A 236 4.22 -2.83 -9.84
C TYR A 236 4.23 -1.73 -10.90
N SER A 237 4.02 -2.04 -12.14
CA SER A 237 3.58 -1.05 -13.15
C SER A 237 2.23 -0.44 -12.76
N ASN A 238 1.39 -1.20 -12.06
CA ASN A 238 0.13 -0.72 -11.48
C ASN A 238 0.29 -0.08 -10.08
N ASN A 239 1.42 -0.29 -9.36
CA ASN A 239 1.67 0.27 -8.02
C ASN A 239 2.94 1.13 -7.90
N GLY A 240 3.55 1.50 -9.01
CA GLY A 240 4.55 2.57 -9.15
C GLY A 240 5.79 2.52 -8.28
N ILE A 241 6.82 1.76 -8.65
CA ILE A 241 8.23 2.09 -8.41
C ILE A 241 9.09 1.35 -9.45
N LEU A 242 9.18 1.76 -10.69
CA LEU A 242 10.31 1.66 -11.62
C LEU A 242 9.90 1.87 -13.08
N LYS A 243 9.59 2.97 -13.37
CA LYS A 243 9.51 3.97 -14.39
C LYS A 243 8.56 5.00 -13.83
N LYS A 244 8.80 6.27 -14.06
CA LYS A 244 7.83 7.34 -13.94
C LYS A 244 6.70 7.12 -14.98
N ASP A 245 6.08 5.96 -14.98
CA ASP A 245 4.80 5.79 -15.64
C ASP A 245 3.78 6.33 -14.64
N SER A 246 3.06 7.32 -15.09
CA SER A 246 2.04 8.06 -14.35
C SER A 246 1.13 7.10 -13.58
N ILE A 247 0.95 7.32 -12.28
CA ILE A 247 -0.05 6.59 -11.47
C ILE A 247 -1.42 6.72 -12.14
N PHE A 248 -1.68 7.91 -12.72
CA PHE A 248 -2.88 8.20 -13.51
C PHE A 248 -2.55 8.06 -14.98
N HIS A 249 -3.10 7.08 -15.67
CA HIS A 249 -2.85 6.82 -17.08
C HIS A 249 -4.12 6.37 -17.80
N VAL A 250 -4.17 6.58 -19.11
CA VAL A 250 -5.22 6.03 -19.95
C VAL A 250 -4.81 4.59 -20.30
N PRO A 251 -5.65 3.56 -20.01
CA PRO A 251 -5.34 2.18 -20.36
C PRO A 251 -5.07 2.02 -21.88
N GLU A 252 -4.16 1.12 -22.24
CA GLU A 252 -3.73 0.95 -23.63
C GLU A 252 -4.84 0.49 -24.59
N ASP A 253 -5.83 -0.24 -24.06
CA ASP A 253 -7.00 -0.72 -24.78
C ASP A 253 -8.12 0.32 -24.92
N VAL A 254 -7.96 1.50 -24.27
CA VAL A 254 -8.95 2.58 -24.29
C VAL A 254 -8.56 3.65 -25.31
N THR A 255 -9.43 3.86 -26.28
CA THR A 255 -9.32 4.97 -27.25
C THR A 255 -10.47 5.95 -27.05
N LEU A 256 -10.14 7.16 -26.65
CA LEU A 256 -11.13 8.24 -26.52
C LEU A 256 -11.67 8.66 -27.87
N ARG A 257 -12.99 8.78 -27.98
CA ARG A 257 -13.69 9.32 -29.15
C ARG A 257 -13.46 10.83 -29.25
N GLU A 258 -13.60 11.41 -30.43
CA GLU A 258 -13.33 12.84 -30.65
C GLU A 258 -14.15 13.74 -29.71
N TYR A 259 -15.44 13.50 -29.56
CA TYR A 259 -16.28 14.28 -28.64
C TYR A 259 -15.86 14.19 -27.17
N GLN A 260 -15.21 13.07 -26.74
CA GLN A 260 -14.65 12.93 -25.39
C GLN A 260 -13.37 13.77 -25.24
N LYS A 261 -12.53 13.79 -26.27
CA LYS A 261 -11.34 14.67 -26.32
C LYS A 261 -11.73 16.14 -26.30
N ASP A 262 -12.78 16.51 -27.05
CA ASP A 262 -13.33 17.86 -27.06
C ASP A 262 -13.87 18.24 -25.66
N ALA A 263 -14.56 17.33 -24.98
CA ALA A 263 -15.05 17.55 -23.63
C ALA A 263 -13.91 17.76 -22.62
N VAL A 264 -12.83 16.96 -22.71
CA VAL A 264 -11.63 17.13 -21.88
C VAL A 264 -11.01 18.50 -22.13
N SER A 265 -10.80 18.86 -23.40
CA SER A 265 -10.23 20.14 -23.78
C SER A 265 -11.09 21.33 -23.34
N GLY A 266 -12.41 21.20 -23.48
CA GLY A 266 -13.37 22.19 -23.00
C GLY A 266 -13.29 22.38 -21.46
N TRP A 267 -13.17 21.32 -20.70
CA TRP A 267 -13.03 21.38 -19.25
C TRP A 267 -11.72 22.05 -18.81
N ILE A 268 -10.62 21.76 -19.48
CA ILE A 268 -9.33 22.43 -19.25
C ILE A 268 -9.48 23.93 -19.48
N ASN A 269 -10.10 24.36 -20.61
CA ASN A 269 -10.33 25.76 -20.96
C ASN A 269 -11.29 26.49 -20.01
N GLN A 270 -12.08 25.75 -19.22
CA GLN A 270 -12.97 26.26 -18.18
C GLN A 270 -12.35 26.17 -16.77
N ASN A 271 -11.01 26.28 -16.69
CA ASN A 271 -10.27 26.22 -15.44
C ASN A 271 -10.53 24.97 -14.59
N TYR A 272 -10.68 23.82 -15.27
CA TYR A 272 -10.91 22.50 -14.63
C TYR A 272 -12.21 22.41 -13.82
N GLN A 273 -13.26 23.07 -14.31
CA GLN A 273 -14.59 23.03 -13.71
C GLN A 273 -15.64 22.90 -14.80
N GLY A 274 -16.60 21.97 -14.67
CA GLY A 274 -17.64 21.81 -15.67
C GLY A 274 -18.65 20.71 -15.41
N ILE A 275 -19.73 20.76 -16.24
CA ILE A 275 -20.78 19.73 -16.27
C ILE A 275 -20.72 19.04 -17.62
N PHE A 276 -20.53 17.73 -17.62
CA PHE A 276 -20.65 16.90 -18.82
C PHE A 276 -22.09 16.44 -18.98
N SER A 277 -22.79 17.05 -19.94
CA SER A 277 -24.10 16.63 -20.38
C SER A 277 -23.98 15.61 -21.49
N MET A 278 -23.99 14.34 -21.14
CA MET A 278 -23.75 13.23 -22.07
C MET A 278 -24.80 12.15 -21.85
N SER A 279 -25.31 11.53 -22.92
CA SER A 279 -26.30 10.46 -22.82
C SER A 279 -25.79 9.23 -22.06
N THR A 280 -26.69 8.39 -21.58
CA THR A 280 -26.34 7.11 -20.97
C THR A 280 -25.64 6.23 -22.01
N GLY A 281 -24.55 5.57 -21.64
CA GLY A 281 -23.78 4.72 -22.56
C GLY A 281 -22.77 5.46 -23.46
N SER A 282 -22.69 6.80 -23.39
CA SER A 282 -21.72 7.59 -24.17
C SER A 282 -20.30 7.61 -23.60
N GLY A 283 -20.03 6.90 -22.49
CA GLY A 283 -18.72 6.86 -21.85
C GLY A 283 -18.40 8.09 -20.98
N LYS A 284 -19.40 8.60 -20.23
CA LYS A 284 -19.20 9.69 -19.26
C LYS A 284 -18.10 9.42 -18.24
N SER A 285 -18.07 8.21 -17.66
CA SER A 285 -17.04 7.79 -16.70
C SER A 285 -15.66 7.87 -17.32
N TYR A 286 -15.49 7.29 -18.51
CA TYR A 286 -14.21 7.35 -19.24
C TYR A 286 -13.75 8.77 -19.57
N THR A 287 -14.69 9.66 -19.90
CA THR A 287 -14.38 11.09 -20.14
C THR A 287 -13.89 11.76 -18.84
N ALA A 288 -14.53 11.48 -17.71
CA ALA A 288 -14.13 12.03 -16.41
C ALA A 288 -12.78 11.45 -15.94
N LEU A 289 -12.53 10.16 -16.17
CA LEU A 289 -11.25 9.52 -15.88
C LEU A 289 -10.13 10.09 -16.79
N ALA A 290 -10.41 10.38 -18.04
CA ALA A 290 -9.45 11.07 -18.92
C ALA A 290 -9.12 12.49 -18.43
N CYS A 291 -10.11 13.23 -17.92
CA CYS A 291 -9.89 14.52 -17.26
C CYS A 291 -9.01 14.40 -16.02
N MET A 292 -9.25 13.36 -15.20
CA MET A 292 -8.44 13.06 -14.03
C MET A 292 -6.98 12.81 -14.40
N VAL A 293 -6.72 11.99 -15.43
CA VAL A 293 -5.38 11.71 -15.95
C VAL A 293 -4.69 12.96 -16.45
N ASP A 294 -5.38 13.79 -17.25
CA ASP A 294 -4.80 15.03 -17.77
C ASP A 294 -4.43 16.01 -16.64
N LEU A 295 -5.32 16.17 -15.66
CA LEU A 295 -5.06 16.99 -14.48
C LEU A 295 -3.90 16.45 -13.65
N ALA A 296 -3.84 15.14 -13.42
CA ALA A 296 -2.76 14.50 -12.67
C ALA A 296 -1.40 14.73 -13.34
N LYS A 297 -1.31 14.60 -14.66
CA LYS A 297 -0.10 14.92 -15.44
C LYS A 297 0.35 16.36 -15.23
N LYS A 298 -0.59 17.32 -15.30
CA LYS A 298 -0.29 18.73 -15.04
C LYS A 298 0.21 18.98 -13.63
N LEU A 299 -0.27 18.24 -12.66
CA LEU A 299 0.03 18.41 -11.24
C LEU A 299 1.16 17.49 -10.75
N GLU A 300 1.91 16.87 -11.66
CA GLU A 300 3.01 15.95 -11.33
C GLU A 300 2.56 14.81 -10.39
N GLU A 301 1.37 14.24 -10.65
CA GLU A 301 0.73 13.17 -9.86
C GLU A 301 0.25 13.58 -8.45
N LYS A 302 0.37 14.84 -8.05
CA LYS A 302 0.00 15.35 -6.74
C LYS A 302 -1.49 15.68 -6.69
N LEU A 303 -2.34 14.65 -6.73
CA LEU A 303 -3.80 14.78 -6.85
C LEU A 303 -4.53 13.82 -5.90
N ALA A 304 -5.46 14.36 -5.10
CA ALA A 304 -6.46 13.59 -4.36
C ALA A 304 -7.79 13.64 -5.13
N VAL A 305 -8.45 12.49 -5.30
CA VAL A 305 -9.68 12.40 -6.08
C VAL A 305 -10.82 11.84 -5.22
N PHE A 306 -11.96 12.50 -5.25
CA PHE A 306 -13.21 11.99 -4.70
C PHE A 306 -14.22 11.77 -5.81
N ILE A 307 -14.74 10.55 -5.94
CA ILE A 307 -15.81 10.19 -6.87
C ILE A 307 -17.07 9.91 -6.06
N VAL A 308 -18.12 10.66 -6.29
CA VAL A 308 -19.37 10.60 -5.51
C VAL A 308 -20.50 10.09 -6.39
N CYS A 309 -21.09 8.96 -6.01
CA CYS A 309 -22.14 8.27 -6.74
C CYS A 309 -23.46 8.27 -5.97
N PRO A 310 -24.64 8.28 -6.62
CA PRO A 310 -25.90 8.26 -5.90
C PRO A 310 -26.18 6.92 -5.18
N TYR A 311 -25.69 5.80 -5.69
CA TYR A 311 -26.03 4.46 -5.23
C TYR A 311 -24.83 3.54 -5.13
N ILE A 312 -24.89 2.55 -4.19
CA ILE A 312 -23.79 1.59 -3.94
C ILE A 312 -23.42 0.76 -5.20
N HIS A 313 -24.40 0.38 -6.03
CA HIS A 313 -24.10 -0.40 -7.24
C HIS A 313 -23.29 0.40 -8.28
N LEU A 314 -23.43 1.73 -8.31
CA LEU A 314 -22.60 2.58 -9.16
C LEU A 314 -21.18 2.72 -8.62
N VAL A 315 -20.98 2.63 -7.30
CA VAL A 315 -19.64 2.59 -6.71
C VAL A 315 -18.86 1.40 -7.27
N GLY A 316 -19.47 0.21 -7.37
CA GLY A 316 -18.83 -0.97 -7.94
C GLY A 316 -18.47 -0.78 -9.43
N GLN A 317 -19.31 -0.13 -10.22
CA GLN A 317 -19.00 0.18 -11.62
C GLN A 317 -17.81 1.16 -11.74
N TRP A 318 -17.78 2.18 -10.90
CA TRP A 318 -16.66 3.12 -10.86
C TRP A 318 -15.37 2.46 -10.39
N GLU A 319 -15.43 1.52 -9.44
CA GLU A 319 -14.28 0.75 -8.99
C GLU A 319 -13.70 -0.09 -10.14
N GLU A 320 -14.56 -0.80 -10.89
CA GLU A 320 -14.17 -1.59 -12.07
C GLU A 320 -13.57 -0.71 -13.18
N ASP A 321 -14.17 0.44 -13.47
CA ASP A 321 -13.68 1.38 -14.49
C ASP A 321 -12.36 2.04 -14.06
N GLU A 322 -12.25 2.47 -12.79
CA GLU A 322 -11.15 3.33 -12.30
C GLU A 322 -9.87 2.55 -12.04
N VAL A 323 -9.94 1.30 -11.59
CA VAL A 323 -8.79 0.49 -11.17
C VAL A 323 -7.70 0.38 -12.26
N ASN A 324 -8.08 0.50 -13.53
CA ASN A 324 -7.15 0.49 -14.65
C ASN A 324 -6.63 1.88 -15.04
N TRP A 325 -7.12 2.96 -14.42
CA TRP A 325 -6.77 4.33 -14.75
C TRP A 325 -5.93 5.02 -13.69
N ALA A 326 -5.95 4.53 -12.45
CA ALA A 326 -5.24 5.11 -11.32
C ALA A 326 -4.85 4.04 -10.27
N CYS A 327 -4.58 4.51 -9.04
CA CYS A 327 -4.29 3.61 -7.92
C CYS A 327 -5.57 2.94 -7.40
N THR A 328 -5.45 1.79 -6.74
CA THR A 328 -6.58 1.09 -6.10
C THR A 328 -7.40 2.06 -5.24
N PRO A 329 -8.71 2.26 -5.53
CA PRO A 329 -9.51 3.23 -4.85
C PRO A 329 -9.91 2.80 -3.42
N ILE A 330 -10.10 3.79 -2.56
CA ILE A 330 -10.69 3.58 -1.23
C ILE A 330 -12.20 3.59 -1.40
N ILE A 331 -12.85 2.46 -1.13
CA ILE A 331 -14.29 2.31 -1.24
C ILE A 331 -14.96 2.70 0.09
N ALA A 332 -15.62 3.85 0.11
CA ALA A 332 -16.18 4.44 1.33
C ALA A 332 -17.72 4.46 1.31
N HIS A 333 -18.34 3.44 1.89
CA HIS A 333 -19.79 3.39 2.13
C HIS A 333 -20.16 2.37 3.21
N SER A 334 -21.44 2.36 3.63
CA SER A 334 -21.94 1.53 4.74
C SER A 334 -21.76 0.02 4.54
N LYS A 335 -21.68 -0.46 3.31
CA LYS A 335 -21.46 -1.87 2.94
C LYS A 335 -20.09 -2.11 2.30
N SER A 336 -19.12 -1.22 2.52
CA SER A 336 -17.76 -1.39 2.00
C SER A 336 -17.16 -2.74 2.43
N PRO A 337 -16.40 -3.40 1.53
CA PRO A 337 -15.58 -4.57 1.88
C PRO A 337 -14.56 -4.25 2.99
N ASP A 338 -13.93 -3.08 2.94
CA ASP A 338 -13.09 -2.57 4.04
C ASP A 338 -13.99 -1.97 5.13
N LYS A 339 -14.12 -2.67 6.26
CA LYS A 339 -14.87 -2.19 7.42
C LYS A 339 -14.21 -0.98 8.10
N ASN A 340 -12.92 -0.77 7.86
CA ASN A 340 -12.11 0.31 8.41
C ASN A 340 -11.82 1.42 7.39
N TRP A 341 -12.59 1.51 6.31
CA TRP A 341 -12.38 2.49 5.23
C TRP A 341 -12.17 3.92 5.72
N GLU A 342 -12.80 4.31 6.83
CA GLU A 342 -12.61 5.64 7.44
C GLU A 342 -11.15 5.84 7.88
N GLN A 343 -10.56 4.85 8.55
CA GLN A 343 -9.16 4.90 8.97
C GLN A 343 -8.21 4.87 7.75
N THR A 344 -8.55 4.07 6.74
CA THR A 344 -7.81 4.01 5.47
C THR A 344 -7.82 5.38 4.79
N LEU A 345 -8.97 6.05 4.73
CA LEU A 345 -9.10 7.39 4.14
C LEU A 345 -8.35 8.46 4.95
N ILE A 346 -8.40 8.40 6.28
CA ILE A 346 -7.63 9.31 7.15
C ILE A 346 -6.12 9.15 6.92
N LYS A 347 -5.64 7.91 6.79
CA LYS A 347 -4.23 7.62 6.47
C LYS A 347 -3.85 8.19 5.09
N ALA A 348 -4.69 7.97 4.07
CA ALA A 348 -4.46 8.50 2.73
C ALA A 348 -4.42 10.03 2.71
N TYR A 349 -5.35 10.69 3.41
CA TYR A 349 -5.33 12.15 3.57
C TYR A 349 -4.04 12.66 4.24
N LYS A 350 -3.59 12.00 5.33
CA LYS A 350 -2.35 12.39 6.02
C LYS A 350 -1.13 12.23 5.11
N ARG A 351 -1.04 11.13 4.35
CA ARG A 351 0.02 10.90 3.37
C ARG A 351 0.00 11.97 2.27
N PHE A 352 -1.17 12.26 1.71
CA PHE A 352 -1.33 13.31 0.71
C PHE A 352 -0.87 14.66 1.24
N ARG A 353 -1.26 15.02 2.46
CA ARG A 353 -0.85 16.30 3.09
C ARG A 353 0.65 16.39 3.34
N ASN A 354 1.31 15.30 3.73
CA ASN A 354 2.70 15.31 4.17
C ASN A 354 3.69 15.03 3.02
N SER A 355 3.31 14.22 2.05
CA SER A 355 4.19 13.73 0.98
C SER A 355 3.55 13.81 -0.41
N GLU A 356 2.42 14.49 -0.54
CA GLU A 356 1.68 14.68 -1.80
C GLU A 356 1.34 13.37 -2.54
N LYS A 357 1.32 12.21 -1.81
CA LYS A 357 0.97 10.92 -2.41
C LYS A 357 -0.49 10.90 -2.83
N PRO A 358 -0.78 10.60 -4.10
CA PRO A 358 -2.14 10.62 -4.61
C PRO A 358 -3.00 9.51 -4.00
N PHE A 359 -4.31 9.72 -4.02
CA PHE A 359 -5.30 8.69 -3.72
C PHE A 359 -6.62 8.96 -4.43
N VAL A 360 -7.41 7.89 -4.62
CA VAL A 360 -8.78 7.96 -5.12
C VAL A 360 -9.72 7.40 -4.06
N CYS A 361 -10.81 8.10 -3.78
CA CYS A 361 -11.88 7.65 -2.88
C CYS A 361 -13.21 7.64 -3.63
N ILE A 362 -13.87 6.50 -3.70
CA ILE A 362 -15.19 6.34 -4.30
C ILE A 362 -16.22 6.17 -3.19
N THR A 363 -17.26 6.98 -3.22
CA THR A 363 -18.24 7.02 -2.12
C THR A 363 -19.67 7.24 -2.61
N THR A 364 -20.65 7.03 -1.74
CA THR A 364 -22.05 7.36 -2.04
C THR A 364 -22.42 8.75 -1.56
N ASN A 365 -23.52 9.34 -2.14
CA ASN A 365 -24.04 10.63 -1.69
C ASN A 365 -24.28 10.69 -0.17
N ASP A 366 -24.85 9.63 0.41
CA ASP A 366 -25.15 9.57 1.85
C ASP A 366 -23.88 9.54 2.69
N THR A 367 -22.88 8.78 2.25
CA THR A 367 -21.60 8.68 2.96
C THR A 367 -20.78 9.95 2.78
N PHE A 368 -20.79 10.57 1.59
CA PHE A 368 -20.19 11.87 1.35
C PHE A 368 -20.76 12.94 2.29
N ALA A 369 -22.08 12.93 2.51
CA ALA A 369 -22.77 13.84 3.42
C ALA A 369 -22.57 13.52 4.90
N SER A 370 -21.89 12.43 5.25
CA SER A 370 -21.63 12.06 6.64
C SER A 370 -20.49 12.91 7.24
N GLU A 371 -20.52 13.08 8.56
CA GLU A 371 -19.44 13.77 9.30
C GLU A 371 -18.07 13.14 9.05
N LYS A 372 -18.01 11.83 8.81
CA LYS A 372 -16.78 11.10 8.58
C LYS A 372 -15.99 11.62 7.38
N ILE A 373 -16.65 11.82 6.24
CA ILE A 373 -16.00 12.36 5.04
C ILE A 373 -15.90 13.89 5.12
N GLN A 374 -16.95 14.57 5.57
CA GLN A 374 -16.92 16.04 5.66
C GLN A 374 -15.80 16.55 6.58
N ASN A 375 -15.50 15.85 7.68
CA ASN A 375 -14.37 16.18 8.55
C ASN A 375 -12.99 16.05 7.85
N ILE A 376 -12.89 15.24 6.78
CA ILE A 376 -11.66 15.12 5.99
C ILE A 376 -11.64 16.22 4.92
N ILE A 377 -12.75 16.40 4.20
CA ILE A 377 -12.86 17.37 3.10
C ILE A 377 -12.66 18.81 3.58
N THR A 378 -13.20 19.17 4.72
CA THR A 378 -13.04 20.52 5.29
C THR A 378 -11.61 20.83 5.75
N ARG A 379 -10.75 19.83 5.86
CA ARG A 379 -9.33 20.01 6.23
C ARG A 379 -8.43 20.30 5.02
N PHE A 380 -8.91 20.10 3.80
CA PHE A 380 -8.18 20.52 2.63
C PHE A 380 -8.20 22.05 2.51
N ASN A 381 -7.08 22.64 2.15
CA ASN A 381 -6.97 24.06 1.84
C ASN A 381 -6.94 24.29 0.31
N GLU A 382 -7.06 25.53 -0.11
CA GLU A 382 -7.09 25.90 -1.54
C GLU A 382 -5.78 25.61 -2.30
N GLU A 383 -4.67 25.42 -1.59
CA GLU A 383 -3.37 25.09 -2.17
C GLU A 383 -3.25 23.60 -2.51
N GLN A 384 -4.09 22.75 -1.90
CA GLN A 384 -4.06 21.32 -2.12
C GLN A 384 -4.85 20.92 -3.36
N ASN A 385 -4.28 20.04 -4.17
CA ASN A 385 -4.87 19.61 -5.42
C ASN A 385 -5.91 18.51 -5.19
N VAL A 386 -7.17 18.88 -5.17
CA VAL A 386 -8.28 17.96 -4.97
C VAL A 386 -9.24 18.05 -6.16
N LEU A 387 -9.59 16.91 -6.75
CA LEU A 387 -10.61 16.75 -7.78
C LEU A 387 -11.86 16.12 -7.19
N LEU A 388 -13.00 16.76 -7.36
CA LEU A 388 -14.32 16.19 -7.03
C LEU A 388 -15.05 15.82 -8.32
N ILE A 389 -15.39 14.55 -8.49
CA ILE A 389 -16.23 14.03 -9.57
C ILE A 389 -17.57 13.63 -8.96
N VAL A 390 -18.66 14.19 -9.46
CA VAL A 390 -20.02 13.89 -9.01
C VAL A 390 -20.80 13.22 -10.14
N ASP A 391 -21.11 11.94 -9.93
CA ASP A 391 -21.91 11.19 -10.90
C ASP A 391 -23.41 11.40 -10.67
N GLU A 392 -24.18 11.33 -11.77
CA GLU A 392 -25.62 11.65 -11.81
C GLU A 392 -25.95 12.92 -11.00
N ALA A 393 -25.26 13.99 -11.32
CA ALA A 393 -25.26 15.27 -10.59
C ALA A 393 -26.66 15.87 -10.36
N HIS A 394 -27.65 15.49 -11.16
CA HIS A 394 -29.05 15.86 -10.93
C HIS A 394 -29.57 15.35 -9.57
N ASN A 395 -29.04 14.27 -9.03
CA ASN A 395 -29.35 13.78 -7.69
C ASN A 395 -28.64 14.57 -6.59
N PHE A 396 -27.51 15.22 -6.91
CA PHE A 396 -26.70 15.99 -5.97
C PHE A 396 -27.28 17.37 -5.64
N GLY A 397 -28.17 17.89 -6.49
CA GLY A 397 -28.83 19.20 -6.28
C GLY A 397 -29.89 19.23 -5.17
N SER A 398 -29.99 18.23 -4.29
CA SER A 398 -30.82 18.34 -3.08
C SER A 398 -30.25 19.39 -2.14
N LYS A 399 -31.09 20.11 -1.41
CA LYS A 399 -30.68 21.19 -0.49
C LYS A 399 -29.56 20.72 0.44
N ARG A 400 -29.69 19.51 1.00
CA ARG A 400 -28.69 18.90 1.89
C ARG A 400 -27.32 18.72 1.26
N LEU A 401 -27.26 18.17 0.03
CA LEU A 401 -26.00 17.87 -0.66
C LEU A 401 -25.35 19.13 -1.26
N SER A 402 -26.16 20.07 -1.76
CA SER A 402 -25.65 21.32 -2.32
C SER A 402 -25.02 22.25 -1.28
N GLU A 403 -25.47 22.17 -0.03
CA GLU A 403 -24.88 22.93 1.10
C GLU A 403 -23.55 22.32 1.56
N LEU A 404 -23.27 21.06 1.22
CA LEU A 404 -22.04 20.35 1.59
C LEU A 404 -20.96 20.37 0.49
N LEU A 405 -21.24 21.04 -0.65
CA LEU A 405 -20.22 21.22 -1.69
C LEU A 405 -19.10 22.13 -1.17
N PRO A 406 -17.89 21.62 -1.02
CA PRO A 406 -16.81 22.41 -0.43
C PRO A 406 -16.35 23.48 -1.40
N GLU A 407 -16.36 24.75 -0.97
CA GLU A 407 -15.89 25.88 -1.78
C GLU A 407 -14.37 25.83 -2.03
N ASN A 408 -13.62 25.20 -1.12
CA ASN A 408 -12.18 25.06 -1.19
C ASN A 408 -11.67 24.02 -2.21
N ILE A 409 -12.55 23.19 -2.82
CA ILE A 409 -12.14 22.27 -3.88
C ILE A 409 -12.11 22.98 -5.23
N LYS A 410 -10.92 23.12 -5.79
CA LYS A 410 -10.66 23.85 -7.02
C LYS A 410 -11.11 23.13 -8.29
N TYR A 411 -10.90 21.80 -8.38
CA TYR A 411 -11.15 21.03 -9.58
C TYR A 411 -12.44 20.22 -9.44
N ARG A 412 -13.37 20.37 -10.41
CA ARG A 412 -14.71 19.77 -10.29
C ARG A 412 -15.23 19.28 -11.63
N ILE A 413 -15.84 18.08 -11.59
CA ILE A 413 -16.58 17.49 -12.70
C ILE A 413 -17.94 17.05 -12.19
N ALA A 414 -19.00 17.42 -12.89
CA ALA A 414 -20.33 16.89 -12.69
C ALA A 414 -20.76 16.13 -13.94
N LEU A 415 -21.28 14.92 -13.77
CA LEU A 415 -21.76 14.07 -14.86
C LEU A 415 -23.28 13.95 -14.78
N SER A 416 -23.98 14.15 -15.90
CA SER A 416 -25.43 13.96 -15.96
C SER A 416 -25.89 13.64 -17.38
N ALA A 417 -26.83 12.69 -17.48
CA ALA A 417 -27.57 12.45 -18.72
C ALA A 417 -28.65 13.52 -18.97
N THR A 418 -29.19 14.09 -17.90
CA THR A 418 -30.23 15.12 -17.94
C THR A 418 -29.88 16.23 -16.97
N ILE A 419 -29.68 17.46 -17.49
CA ILE A 419 -29.30 18.60 -16.67
C ILE A 419 -30.51 19.16 -15.89
N LYS A 420 -31.72 19.05 -16.43
CA LYS A 420 -32.94 19.65 -15.85
C LYS A 420 -33.59 18.70 -14.87
N ARG A 421 -33.65 19.08 -13.59
CA ARG A 421 -34.53 18.44 -12.64
C ARG A 421 -36.01 18.72 -12.98
N HIS A 422 -36.85 17.70 -12.92
CA HIS A 422 -38.31 17.88 -12.99
C HIS A 422 -38.73 18.77 -11.81
N MET A 423 -39.22 19.99 -12.12
CA MET A 423 -39.79 20.98 -11.18
C MET A 423 -38.81 21.76 -10.25
N ASP A 424 -37.51 21.67 -10.41
CA ASP A 424 -36.58 22.44 -9.57
C ASP A 424 -35.42 23.07 -10.40
N LYS A 425 -35.63 24.32 -10.84
CA LYS A 425 -34.64 25.10 -11.59
C LYS A 425 -33.46 25.52 -10.69
N GLN A 426 -33.68 25.88 -9.44
CA GLN A 426 -32.62 26.34 -8.54
C GLN A 426 -31.72 25.19 -8.07
N GLY A 427 -32.27 23.98 -7.87
CA GLY A 427 -31.50 22.80 -7.54
C GLY A 427 -30.69 22.23 -8.70
N THR A 428 -31.04 22.57 -9.96
CA THR A 428 -30.31 22.18 -11.17
C THR A 428 -28.99 22.95 -11.33
N ASP A 429 -29.00 24.24 -10.97
CA ASP A 429 -27.85 25.13 -11.20
C ASP A 429 -26.85 25.12 -10.02
N LYS A 430 -27.27 24.65 -8.84
CA LYS A 430 -26.46 24.64 -7.62
C LYS A 430 -25.29 23.67 -7.55
N PRO A 431 -25.32 22.42 -8.13
CA PRO A 431 -24.20 21.49 -8.02
C PRO A 431 -22.92 22.02 -8.64
N VAL A 432 -23.04 22.87 -9.63
CA VAL A 432 -21.91 23.50 -10.31
C VAL A 432 -22.39 24.87 -10.82
N SER A 433 -21.95 25.95 -10.24
CA SER A 433 -22.19 27.31 -10.74
C SER A 433 -21.40 27.62 -12.03
N TYR A 434 -21.21 26.63 -12.93
CA TYR A 434 -20.21 26.67 -14.01
C TYR A 434 -20.75 26.19 -15.35
N THR A 435 -20.10 26.65 -16.38
CA THR A 435 -20.40 26.52 -17.82
C THR A 435 -20.70 25.08 -18.25
N HIS A 436 -21.80 24.94 -18.99
CA HIS A 436 -22.22 23.68 -19.61
C HIS A 436 -21.30 23.26 -20.74
N LEU A 437 -20.62 22.14 -20.60
CA LEU A 437 -19.91 21.48 -21.70
C LEU A 437 -20.88 20.49 -22.38
N ARG A 438 -21.30 20.74 -23.58
CA ARG A 438 -22.06 19.79 -24.40
C ARG A 438 -21.11 19.08 -25.34
N ALA A 439 -20.99 17.77 -25.19
CA ALA A 439 -20.45 16.94 -26.24
C ALA A 439 -21.55 16.72 -27.30
N HIS A 440 -21.33 17.16 -28.52
CA HIS A 440 -22.20 16.86 -29.63
C HIS A 440 -21.94 15.43 -30.08
N GLU A 441 -22.86 14.51 -29.79
CA GLU A 441 -22.95 13.24 -30.50
C GLU A 441 -23.46 13.55 -31.90
N THR A 442 -22.59 13.46 -32.90
CA THR A 442 -23.03 13.27 -34.30
C THR A 442 -23.40 11.79 -34.43
N CYS A 443 -24.67 11.52 -34.73
CA CYS A 443 -25.22 10.22 -35.08
C CYS A 443 -24.45 9.56 -36.22
#